data_553e09a5008017af11c5fc94fe3a72d3
#
_entry.id   553e09a5008017af11c5fc94fe3a72d3
#
_cell.length_a   1.000
_cell.length_b   1.000
_cell.length_c   1.000
_cell.angle_alpha   90.00
_cell.angle_beta   90.00
_cell.angle_gamma   90.00
#
_symmetry.space_group_name_H-M   'P 1'
#
loop_
_entity.id
_entity.type
_entity.pdbx_description
1 polymer ?
#
loop_
_entity_poly.entity_id
_entity_poly.type
_entity_poly.pdbx_seq_one_letter_code
_entity_poly.pdbx_strand_id
1 'polypeptide(L)'
;MLTTTTTRLLEPAELEAARAVLDREPVANAFVASRVAVAGLDPWRLGGELWGWYAGGRLESLCYAGANLVPVCATPEAVRGFAERARRAGRRCSSIVGPAEPTAELWSLLEPAWGPAREVRARQPLMVTTSMPAEVEPDPLVRRIRKDEMDLIMPACVAMFTEEVGISPLAGDGGLLYQARVAELVGGGRSFARVEDGEVVFKAEIGAATAHACQIQGVWVAPEHRGRGLSETGLAAVLRYALREVAPVVSLYVNDFNTVARAAYRRVGFREVGAFMSVLF
;
A
#
# COMPACT_ATOMS: atom_id res chain seq x y z
N MET A 1 -16.69 26.61 24.59
CA MET A 1 -17.00 25.20 24.82
C MET A 1 -15.74 24.40 24.54
N LEU A 2 -15.21 23.66 25.51
CA LEU A 2 -14.12 22.70 25.25
C LEU A 2 -14.69 21.55 24.42
N THR A 3 -14.26 21.43 23.18
CA THR A 3 -14.66 20.29 22.32
C THR A 3 -14.02 19.04 22.90
N THR A 4 -14.82 18.12 23.39
CA THR A 4 -14.30 16.84 23.90
C THR A 4 -13.70 16.06 22.72
N THR A 5 -12.40 15.81 22.78
CA THR A 5 -11.68 14.99 21.79
C THR A 5 -11.28 13.66 22.45
N THR A 6 -11.37 12.57 21.70
CA THR A 6 -10.97 11.26 22.21
C THR A 6 -10.46 10.37 21.09
N THR A 7 -9.50 9.52 21.45
CA THR A 7 -8.98 8.45 20.57
C THR A 7 -9.31 7.10 21.18
N ARG A 8 -10.04 6.27 20.44
CA ARG A 8 -10.38 4.91 20.90
C ARG A 8 -10.42 3.91 19.75
N LEU A 9 -10.45 2.63 20.10
CA LEU A 9 -10.76 1.55 19.17
C LEU A 9 -12.19 1.73 18.62
N LEU A 10 -12.36 1.52 17.33
CA LEU A 10 -13.69 1.49 16.71
C LEU A 10 -14.41 0.20 17.03
N GLU A 11 -15.69 0.32 17.24
CA GLU A 11 -16.61 -0.80 17.43
C GLU A 11 -17.25 -1.24 16.10
N PRO A 12 -17.70 -2.51 15.96
CA PRO A 12 -18.31 -3.00 14.72
C PRO A 12 -19.48 -2.16 14.19
N ALA A 13 -20.25 -1.55 15.10
CA ALA A 13 -21.37 -0.68 14.74
C ALA A 13 -20.95 0.63 14.02
N GLU A 14 -19.67 0.99 14.08
CA GLU A 14 -19.15 2.23 13.51
C GLU A 14 -18.57 2.05 12.08
N LEU A 15 -18.80 0.90 11.47
CA LEU A 15 -18.27 0.57 10.13
C LEU A 15 -18.66 1.61 9.08
N GLU A 16 -19.91 2.08 9.07
CA GLU A 16 -20.35 3.08 8.08
C GLU A 16 -19.70 4.45 8.32
N ALA A 17 -19.52 4.85 9.57
CA ALA A 17 -18.79 6.07 9.90
C ALA A 17 -17.31 5.98 9.47
N ALA A 18 -16.67 4.82 9.66
CA ALA A 18 -15.32 4.58 9.21
C ALA A 18 -15.20 4.63 7.68
N ARG A 19 -16.15 4.02 6.95
CA ARG A 19 -16.22 4.10 5.49
C ARG A 19 -16.34 5.54 5.00
N ALA A 20 -17.22 6.33 5.62
CA ALA A 20 -17.39 7.74 5.27
C ALA A 20 -16.09 8.56 5.42
N VAL A 21 -15.25 8.25 6.41
CA VAL A 21 -13.92 8.88 6.54
C VAL A 21 -12.96 8.37 5.46
N LEU A 22 -12.95 7.07 5.17
CA LEU A 22 -12.09 6.47 4.15
C LEU A 22 -12.40 7.01 2.74
N ASP A 23 -13.66 7.26 2.45
CA ASP A 23 -14.14 7.73 1.14
C ASP A 23 -13.84 9.21 0.87
N ARG A 24 -13.37 9.99 1.85
CA ARG A 24 -12.95 11.38 1.64
C ARG A 24 -11.74 11.48 0.71
N GLU A 25 -10.80 10.54 0.83
CA GLU A 25 -9.56 10.48 0.04
C GLU A 25 -9.33 9.05 -0.46
N PRO A 26 -10.15 8.56 -1.41
CA PRO A 26 -10.18 7.14 -1.77
C PRO A 26 -8.86 6.62 -2.34
N VAL A 27 -8.05 7.47 -2.94
CA VAL A 27 -6.73 7.09 -3.46
C VAL A 27 -5.72 6.94 -2.32
N ALA A 28 -5.62 7.93 -1.43
CA ALA A 28 -4.68 7.89 -0.31
C ALA A 28 -5.04 6.80 0.70
N ASN A 29 -6.32 6.56 0.88
CA ASN A 29 -6.85 5.62 1.85
C ASN A 29 -7.05 4.19 1.29
N ALA A 30 -6.73 3.95 0.00
CA ALA A 30 -7.03 2.70 -0.69
C ALA A 30 -6.60 1.44 0.07
N PHE A 31 -5.42 1.47 0.70
CA PHE A 31 -4.91 0.34 1.49
C PHE A 31 -5.83 0.00 2.67
N VAL A 32 -6.15 0.98 3.53
CA VAL A 32 -7.01 0.75 4.71
C VAL A 32 -8.43 0.44 4.28
N ALA A 33 -8.96 1.18 3.30
CA ALA A 33 -10.30 0.96 2.77
C ALA A 33 -10.48 -0.46 2.18
N SER A 34 -9.48 -0.96 1.45
CA SER A 34 -9.48 -2.33 0.91
C SER A 34 -9.55 -3.39 2.02
N ARG A 35 -8.82 -3.18 3.12
CA ARG A 35 -8.87 -4.11 4.26
C ARG A 35 -10.22 -4.07 4.97
N VAL A 36 -10.73 -2.87 5.24
CA VAL A 36 -12.03 -2.66 5.87
C VAL A 36 -13.18 -3.23 5.02
N ALA A 37 -13.09 -3.13 3.70
CA ALA A 37 -14.08 -3.70 2.79
C ALA A 37 -14.22 -5.23 2.93
N VAL A 38 -13.11 -5.93 3.17
CA VAL A 38 -13.08 -7.41 3.29
C VAL A 38 -13.33 -7.87 4.72
N ALA A 39 -12.77 -7.18 5.70
CA ALA A 39 -12.72 -7.63 7.10
C ALA A 39 -13.76 -6.95 8.00
N GLY A 40 -14.36 -5.85 7.56
CA GLY A 40 -15.09 -4.97 8.46
C GLY A 40 -14.13 -4.35 9.49
N LEU A 41 -14.58 -4.27 10.74
CA LEU A 41 -13.78 -3.77 11.87
C LEU A 41 -13.31 -4.89 12.81
N ASP A 42 -13.41 -6.15 12.39
CA ASP A 42 -12.92 -7.30 13.15
C ASP A 42 -11.37 -7.30 13.15
N PRO A 43 -10.70 -7.13 14.30
CA PRO A 43 -9.24 -7.01 14.36
C PRO A 43 -8.48 -8.24 13.83
N TRP A 44 -9.01 -9.44 13.99
CA TRP A 44 -8.40 -10.67 13.51
C TRP A 44 -8.39 -10.74 11.98
N ARG A 45 -9.52 -10.43 11.36
CA ARG A 45 -9.67 -10.42 9.91
C ARG A 45 -8.97 -9.23 9.27
N LEU A 46 -8.99 -8.09 9.96
CA LEU A 46 -8.33 -6.86 9.55
C LEU A 46 -6.79 -6.97 9.63
N GLY A 47 -6.29 -7.86 10.48
CA GLY A 47 -4.86 -8.00 10.78
C GLY A 47 -4.32 -6.80 11.58
N GLY A 48 -5.16 -6.23 12.44
CA GLY A 48 -4.83 -5.07 13.26
C GLY A 48 -6.08 -4.37 13.79
N GLU A 49 -5.88 -3.26 14.48
CA GLU A 49 -6.94 -2.42 15.04
C GLU A 49 -7.21 -1.22 14.13
N LEU A 50 -8.44 -0.71 14.14
CA LEU A 50 -8.77 0.60 13.58
C LEU A 50 -9.14 1.55 14.70
N TRP A 51 -8.31 2.58 14.92
CA TRP A 51 -8.55 3.61 15.91
C TRP A 51 -9.27 4.80 15.28
N GLY A 52 -10.24 5.36 15.99
CA GLY A 52 -10.95 6.56 15.60
C GLY A 52 -10.54 7.76 16.45
N TRP A 53 -10.41 8.92 15.82
CA TRP A 53 -10.33 10.22 16.46
C TRP A 53 -11.66 10.94 16.34
N TYR A 54 -12.20 11.36 17.49
CA TYR A 54 -13.50 12.03 17.57
C TYR A 54 -13.30 13.48 18.01
N ALA A 55 -13.94 14.41 17.31
CA ALA A 55 -14.06 15.80 17.67
C ALA A 55 -15.54 16.19 17.73
N GLY A 56 -15.99 16.75 18.86
CA GLY A 56 -17.40 17.08 19.05
C GLY A 56 -18.36 15.88 18.89
N GLY A 57 -17.91 14.68 19.23
CA GLY A 57 -18.68 13.45 19.12
C GLY A 57 -18.74 12.84 17.71
N ARG A 58 -18.10 13.45 16.72
CA ARG A 58 -18.03 12.95 15.34
C ARG A 58 -16.70 12.28 15.08
N LEU A 59 -16.72 11.18 14.33
CA LEU A 59 -15.52 10.52 13.83
C LEU A 59 -14.93 11.35 12.69
N GLU A 60 -13.71 11.88 12.89
CA GLU A 60 -13.06 12.79 11.95
C GLU A 60 -11.84 12.18 11.27
N SER A 61 -11.09 11.32 11.97
CA SER A 61 -9.87 10.70 11.46
C SER A 61 -9.75 9.27 11.95
N LEU A 62 -8.94 8.46 11.22
CA LEU A 62 -8.66 7.07 11.58
C LEU A 62 -7.16 6.81 11.65
N CYS A 63 -6.79 5.73 12.34
CA CYS A 63 -5.45 5.17 12.27
C CYS A 63 -5.55 3.64 12.26
N TYR A 64 -5.06 3.02 11.19
CA TYR A 64 -4.89 1.56 11.16
C TYR A 64 -3.61 1.19 11.90
N ALA A 65 -3.70 0.26 12.83
CA ALA A 65 -2.61 -0.21 13.68
C ALA A 65 -2.48 -1.73 13.59
N GLY A 66 -1.70 -2.19 12.64
CA GLY A 66 -1.38 -3.59 12.40
C GLY A 66 0.10 -3.76 12.07
N ALA A 67 0.41 -4.54 11.03
CA ALA A 67 1.78 -4.65 10.51
C ALA A 67 2.34 -3.30 10.06
N ASN A 68 1.47 -2.39 9.64
CA ASN A 68 1.78 -0.99 9.39
C ASN A 68 0.96 -0.11 10.35
N LEU A 69 1.50 1.06 10.71
CA LEU A 69 0.74 2.13 11.34
C LEU A 69 0.40 3.17 10.27
N VAL A 70 -0.90 3.41 10.00
CA VAL A 70 -1.34 4.21 8.85
C VAL A 70 -2.32 5.29 9.31
N PRO A 71 -1.91 6.57 9.38
CA PRO A 71 -2.83 7.68 9.62
C PRO A 71 -3.72 7.92 8.39
N VAL A 72 -5.02 8.13 8.61
CA VAL A 72 -6.06 8.26 7.58
C VAL A 72 -6.83 9.55 7.83
N CYS A 73 -6.83 10.47 6.87
CA CYS A 73 -7.46 11.79 6.99
C CYS A 73 -7.11 12.47 8.32
N ALA A 74 -5.87 12.30 8.77
CA ALA A 74 -5.48 12.68 10.13
C ALA A 74 -5.14 14.18 10.22
N THR A 75 -5.89 14.91 11.07
CA THR A 75 -5.55 16.28 11.46
C THR A 75 -4.38 16.27 12.45
N PRO A 76 -3.68 17.40 12.66
CA PRO A 76 -2.61 17.48 13.66
C PRO A 76 -3.04 17.05 15.07
N GLU A 77 -4.29 17.36 15.47
CA GLU A 77 -4.86 16.93 16.75
C GLU A 77 -5.06 15.42 16.79
N ALA A 78 -5.56 14.83 15.70
CA ALA A 78 -5.72 13.39 15.57
C ALA A 78 -4.37 12.66 15.61
N VAL A 79 -3.36 13.20 14.92
CA VAL A 79 -1.99 12.66 14.92
C VAL A 79 -1.43 12.61 16.33
N ARG A 80 -1.58 13.68 17.14
CA ARG A 80 -1.17 13.69 18.55
C ARG A 80 -1.89 12.62 19.37
N GLY A 81 -3.20 12.46 19.16
CA GLY A 81 -3.98 11.43 19.84
C GLY A 81 -3.55 10.01 19.46
N PHE A 82 -3.27 9.77 18.17
CA PHE A 82 -2.76 8.48 17.69
C PHE A 82 -1.35 8.20 18.21
N ALA A 83 -0.47 9.20 18.23
CA ALA A 83 0.88 9.08 18.80
C ALA A 83 0.85 8.70 20.28
N GLU A 84 -0.01 9.34 21.07
CA GLU A 84 -0.17 9.02 22.49
C GLU A 84 -0.63 7.57 22.70
N ARG A 85 -1.63 7.11 21.92
CA ARG A 85 -2.11 5.74 21.98
C ARG A 85 -1.02 4.75 21.54
N ALA A 86 -0.32 5.03 20.46
CA ALA A 86 0.75 4.19 19.93
C ALA A 86 1.94 4.08 20.91
N ARG A 87 2.32 5.16 21.59
CA ARG A 87 3.36 5.12 22.63
C ARG A 87 2.98 4.22 23.80
N ARG A 88 1.71 4.29 24.26
CA ARG A 88 1.24 3.41 25.37
C ARG A 88 1.21 1.94 24.97
N ALA A 89 0.86 1.64 23.71
CA ALA A 89 0.79 0.27 23.20
C ALA A 89 2.18 -0.34 22.91
N GLY A 90 3.21 0.49 22.79
CA GLY A 90 4.53 0.12 22.28
C GLY A 90 4.53 -0.14 20.77
N ARG A 91 5.72 -0.22 20.17
CA ARG A 91 5.86 -0.50 18.73
C ARG A 91 5.51 -1.95 18.42
N ARG A 92 4.49 -2.16 17.60
CA ARG A 92 4.04 -3.48 17.12
C ARG A 92 4.09 -3.59 15.59
N CYS A 93 4.30 -2.46 14.90
CA CYS A 93 4.36 -2.40 13.44
C CYS A 93 5.79 -2.49 12.92
N SER A 94 5.95 -2.95 11.69
CA SER A 94 7.21 -2.95 10.94
C SER A 94 7.44 -1.65 10.16
N SER A 95 6.39 -0.82 10.02
CA SER A 95 6.50 0.48 9.37
C SER A 95 5.40 1.45 9.80
N ILE A 96 5.67 2.76 9.63
CA ILE A 96 4.63 3.78 9.55
C ILE A 96 4.57 4.20 8.09
N VAL A 97 3.37 4.28 7.49
CA VAL A 97 3.22 4.64 6.08
C VAL A 97 1.91 5.39 5.86
N GLY A 98 1.93 6.41 5.01
CA GLY A 98 0.73 7.17 4.67
C GLY A 98 1.06 8.51 4.01
N PRO A 99 0.08 9.41 3.89
CA PRO A 99 0.29 10.77 3.41
C PRO A 99 1.46 11.45 4.16
N ALA A 100 2.33 12.13 3.41
CA ALA A 100 3.65 12.52 3.92
C ALA A 100 3.57 13.40 5.18
N GLU A 101 2.71 14.43 5.18
CA GLU A 101 2.64 15.40 6.27
C GLU A 101 2.17 14.76 7.60
N PRO A 102 1.01 14.09 7.70
CA PRO A 102 0.59 13.46 8.96
C PRO A 102 1.51 12.31 9.37
N THR A 103 2.16 11.61 8.42
CA THR A 103 3.11 10.55 8.73
C THR A 103 4.40 11.12 9.34
N ALA A 104 4.90 12.24 8.82
CA ALA A 104 6.07 12.93 9.36
C ALA A 104 5.82 13.45 10.78
N GLU A 105 4.66 14.08 11.03
CA GLU A 105 4.28 14.53 12.36
C GLU A 105 4.14 13.34 13.33
N LEU A 106 3.47 12.27 12.92
CA LEU A 106 3.32 11.06 13.72
C LEU A 106 4.67 10.45 14.08
N TRP A 107 5.59 10.36 13.12
CA TRP A 107 6.94 9.85 13.37
C TRP A 107 7.72 10.74 14.33
N SER A 108 7.72 12.05 14.16
CA SER A 108 8.42 12.97 15.05
C SER A 108 7.98 12.85 16.52
N LEU A 109 6.71 12.51 16.75
CA LEU A 109 6.15 12.25 18.07
C LEU A 109 6.49 10.87 18.64
N LEU A 110 6.73 9.87 17.77
CA LEU A 110 6.98 8.49 18.18
C LEU A 110 8.47 8.16 18.32
N GLU A 111 9.34 8.77 17.50
CA GLU A 111 10.77 8.49 17.47
C GLU A 111 11.45 8.56 18.86
N PRO A 112 11.17 9.55 19.72
CA PRO A 112 11.79 9.62 21.06
C PRO A 112 11.47 8.41 21.95
N ALA A 113 10.34 7.75 21.72
CA ALA A 113 9.91 6.62 22.53
C ALA A 113 10.20 5.25 21.87
N TRP A 114 10.24 5.20 20.53
CA TRP A 114 10.43 3.96 19.78
C TRP A 114 11.85 3.69 19.34
N GLY A 115 12.73 4.72 19.47
CA GLY A 115 14.10 4.68 18.98
C GLY A 115 14.21 4.93 17.49
N PRO A 116 15.43 4.88 16.92
CA PRO A 116 15.67 5.23 15.53
C PRO A 116 15.00 4.23 14.59
N ALA A 117 14.55 4.74 13.46
CA ALA A 117 14.13 3.93 12.33
C ALA A 117 15.35 3.33 11.61
N ARG A 118 15.16 2.17 10.98
CA ARG A 118 16.17 1.60 10.06
C ARG A 118 16.30 2.45 8.80
N GLU A 119 15.17 2.94 8.27
CA GLU A 119 15.13 3.78 7.07
C GLU A 119 13.94 4.74 7.13
N VAL A 120 14.15 5.98 6.69
CA VAL A 120 13.10 6.98 6.52
C VAL A 120 13.05 7.41 5.06
N ARG A 121 11.93 7.09 4.38
CA ARG A 121 11.61 7.51 3.03
C ARG A 121 10.70 8.73 3.11
N ALA A 122 11.30 9.89 3.29
CA ALA A 122 10.59 11.12 3.61
C ALA A 122 9.58 11.56 2.52
N ARG A 123 9.85 11.19 1.26
CA ARG A 123 8.97 11.52 0.14
C ARG A 123 8.89 10.37 -0.85
N GLN A 124 7.66 9.91 -1.08
CA GLN A 124 7.32 8.91 -2.09
C GLN A 124 6.15 9.47 -2.91
N PRO A 125 6.41 10.01 -4.13
CA PRO A 125 5.34 10.48 -5.01
C PRO A 125 4.19 9.50 -5.11
N LEU A 126 2.98 9.96 -4.76
CA LEU A 126 1.72 9.26 -5.01
C LEU A 126 1.25 9.65 -6.41
N MET A 127 1.14 8.67 -7.28
CA MET A 127 0.82 8.88 -8.69
C MET A 127 -0.48 8.16 -9.05
N VAL A 128 -1.26 8.75 -9.95
CA VAL A 128 -2.54 8.19 -10.41
C VAL A 128 -2.69 8.28 -11.91
N THR A 129 -3.52 7.38 -12.44
CA THR A 129 -4.08 7.47 -13.79
C THR A 129 -5.52 6.97 -13.80
N THR A 130 -6.31 7.48 -14.75
CA THR A 130 -7.72 7.10 -14.99
C THR A 130 -7.96 6.63 -16.41
N SER A 131 -6.89 6.50 -17.20
CA SER A 131 -6.96 6.13 -18.62
C SER A 131 -5.78 5.27 -19.04
N MET A 132 -5.96 4.57 -20.13
CA MET A 132 -4.87 3.84 -20.78
C MET A 132 -3.85 4.81 -21.39
N PRO A 133 -2.56 4.45 -21.42
CA PRO A 133 -1.55 5.23 -22.13
C PRO A 133 -1.86 5.26 -23.63
N ALA A 134 -1.56 6.40 -24.27
CA ALA A 134 -1.77 6.56 -25.71
C ALA A 134 -0.66 5.91 -26.57
N GLU A 135 0.56 5.85 -26.02
CA GLU A 135 1.76 5.48 -26.79
C GLU A 135 2.43 4.19 -26.32
N VAL A 136 1.89 3.55 -25.28
CA VAL A 136 2.45 2.31 -24.73
C VAL A 136 1.48 1.16 -24.94
N GLU A 137 1.81 0.25 -25.84
CA GLU A 137 1.01 -0.95 -26.05
C GLU A 137 1.15 -1.93 -24.88
N PRO A 138 0.02 -2.44 -24.35
CA PRO A 138 0.04 -3.44 -23.30
C PRO A 138 0.68 -4.76 -23.78
N ASP A 139 1.62 -5.28 -23.01
CA ASP A 139 2.26 -6.56 -23.29
C ASP A 139 1.22 -7.71 -23.27
N PRO A 140 1.01 -8.41 -24.40
CA PRO A 140 0.02 -9.49 -24.50
C PRO A 140 0.42 -10.75 -23.70
N LEU A 141 1.68 -10.90 -23.31
CA LEU A 141 2.19 -12.03 -22.56
C LEU A 141 2.05 -11.86 -21.05
N VAL A 142 1.72 -10.66 -20.59
CA VAL A 142 1.41 -10.43 -19.17
C VAL A 142 0.03 -10.99 -18.85
N ARG A 143 -0.01 -11.90 -17.88
CA ARG A 143 -1.22 -12.59 -17.45
C ARG A 143 -1.32 -12.68 -15.92
N ARG A 144 -2.47 -13.03 -15.42
CA ARG A 144 -2.66 -13.37 -14.02
C ARG A 144 -1.94 -14.68 -13.69
N ILE A 145 -1.34 -14.71 -12.50
CA ILE A 145 -0.75 -15.93 -11.93
C ILE A 145 -1.86 -16.79 -11.34
N ARG A 146 -1.80 -18.09 -11.60
CA ARG A 146 -2.74 -19.08 -11.08
C ARG A 146 -2.29 -19.59 -9.71
N LYS A 147 -3.22 -20.19 -8.96
CA LYS A 147 -2.96 -20.73 -7.63
C LYS A 147 -1.92 -21.87 -7.62
N ASP A 148 -1.87 -22.63 -8.70
CA ASP A 148 -0.90 -23.73 -8.91
C ASP A 148 0.48 -23.25 -9.36
N GLU A 149 0.67 -21.92 -9.54
CA GLU A 149 1.93 -21.29 -9.96
C GLU A 149 2.64 -20.53 -8.82
N MET A 150 2.32 -20.86 -7.57
CA MET A 150 2.97 -20.21 -6.42
C MET A 150 4.49 -20.37 -6.43
N ASP A 151 4.99 -21.55 -6.76
CA ASP A 151 6.43 -21.83 -6.83
C ASP A 151 7.13 -21.04 -7.96
N LEU A 152 6.39 -20.70 -9.02
CA LEU A 152 6.87 -19.88 -10.13
C LEU A 152 7.03 -18.40 -9.73
N ILE A 153 6.04 -17.84 -9.02
CA ILE A 153 6.03 -16.41 -8.70
C ILE A 153 6.85 -16.05 -7.45
N MET A 154 6.98 -16.96 -6.49
CA MET A 154 7.64 -16.69 -5.21
C MET A 154 9.09 -16.21 -5.33
N PRO A 155 9.96 -16.78 -6.18
CA PRO A 155 11.32 -16.29 -6.34
C PRO A 155 11.37 -14.81 -6.75
N ALA A 156 10.53 -14.39 -7.71
CA ALA A 156 10.44 -13.01 -8.16
C ALA A 156 9.87 -12.07 -7.08
N CYS A 157 8.92 -12.55 -6.27
CA CYS A 157 8.39 -11.79 -5.14
C CYS A 157 9.47 -11.56 -4.07
N VAL A 158 10.25 -12.58 -3.74
CA VAL A 158 11.36 -12.49 -2.78
C VAL A 158 12.45 -11.57 -3.29
N ALA A 159 12.85 -11.72 -4.57
CA ALA A 159 13.86 -10.87 -5.19
C ALA A 159 13.45 -9.39 -5.17
N MET A 160 12.22 -9.08 -5.61
CA MET A 160 11.66 -7.74 -5.59
C MET A 160 11.65 -7.15 -4.18
N PHE A 161 11.13 -7.88 -3.20
CA PHE A 161 11.05 -7.41 -1.81
C PHE A 161 12.44 -7.15 -1.22
N THR A 162 13.39 -8.07 -1.45
CA THR A 162 14.76 -7.92 -0.97
C THR A 162 15.45 -6.71 -1.60
N GLU A 163 15.25 -6.49 -2.89
CA GLU A 163 15.80 -5.33 -3.60
C GLU A 163 15.20 -4.01 -3.08
N GLU A 164 13.89 -3.98 -2.81
CA GLU A 164 13.21 -2.76 -2.38
C GLU A 164 13.41 -2.46 -0.89
N VAL A 165 13.39 -3.48 -0.04
CA VAL A 165 13.38 -3.31 1.43
C VAL A 165 14.75 -3.53 2.06
N GLY A 166 15.68 -4.16 1.33
CA GLY A 166 17.05 -4.41 1.79
C GLY A 166 17.21 -5.61 2.73
N ILE A 167 16.10 -6.32 3.03
CA ILE A 167 16.10 -7.54 3.85
C ILE A 167 15.25 -8.62 3.17
N SER A 168 15.62 -9.88 3.35
CA SER A 168 14.83 -10.97 2.81
C SER A 168 13.50 -11.12 3.56
N PRO A 169 12.36 -11.23 2.87
CA PRO A 169 11.07 -11.49 3.52
C PRO A 169 10.97 -12.90 4.11
N LEU A 170 11.95 -13.76 3.85
CA LEU A 170 12.04 -15.12 4.39
C LEU A 170 12.78 -15.16 5.74
N ALA A 171 13.31 -14.03 6.22
CA ALA A 171 13.93 -13.94 7.53
C ALA A 171 12.87 -14.07 8.65
N GLY A 172 13.30 -14.58 9.80
CA GLY A 172 12.44 -14.70 10.99
C GLY A 172 11.55 -15.94 10.95
N ASP A 173 10.30 -15.81 10.56
CA ASP A 173 9.28 -16.89 10.53
C ASP A 173 9.40 -17.85 9.32
N GLY A 174 10.48 -17.76 8.55
CA GLY A 174 10.65 -18.50 7.30
C GLY A 174 9.78 -17.97 6.17
N GLY A 175 9.25 -16.75 6.32
CA GLY A 175 8.46 -16.09 5.29
C GLY A 175 6.99 -16.49 5.26
N LEU A 176 6.47 -17.14 6.27
CA LEU A 176 5.08 -17.63 6.30
C LEU A 176 4.06 -16.50 6.09
N LEU A 177 4.24 -15.35 6.74
CA LEU A 177 3.36 -14.20 6.57
C LEU A 177 3.46 -13.60 5.17
N TYR A 178 4.68 -13.56 4.62
CA TYR A 178 4.89 -13.07 3.26
C TYR A 178 4.29 -14.00 2.21
N GLN A 179 4.49 -15.31 2.36
CA GLN A 179 3.88 -16.33 1.49
C GLN A 179 2.35 -16.27 1.54
N ALA A 180 1.77 -16.14 2.75
CA ALA A 180 0.32 -15.97 2.90
C ALA A 180 -0.19 -14.72 2.18
N ARG A 181 0.56 -13.62 2.23
CA ARG A 181 0.21 -12.39 1.50
C ARG A 181 0.27 -12.58 -0.01
N VAL A 182 1.31 -13.23 -0.53
CA VAL A 182 1.40 -13.54 -1.97
C VAL A 182 0.26 -14.48 -2.40
N ALA A 183 -0.03 -15.51 -1.61
CA ALA A 183 -1.14 -16.43 -1.86
C ALA A 183 -2.52 -15.73 -1.87
N GLU A 184 -2.73 -14.76 -0.98
CA GLU A 184 -3.94 -13.91 -0.98
C GLU A 184 -4.08 -13.15 -2.30
N LEU A 185 -3.00 -12.52 -2.79
CA LEU A 185 -3.01 -11.76 -4.05
C LEU A 185 -3.24 -12.67 -5.25
N VAL A 186 -2.57 -13.80 -5.31
CA VAL A 186 -2.76 -14.81 -6.37
C VAL A 186 -4.18 -15.37 -6.32
N GLY A 187 -4.66 -15.75 -5.13
CA GLY A 187 -6.01 -16.26 -4.93
C GLY A 187 -7.12 -15.29 -5.32
N GLY A 188 -6.86 -13.99 -5.14
CA GLY A 188 -7.73 -12.89 -5.55
C GLY A 188 -7.59 -12.47 -7.02
N GLY A 189 -6.73 -13.15 -7.81
CA GLY A 189 -6.46 -12.80 -9.22
C GLY A 189 -5.79 -11.43 -9.41
N ARG A 190 -5.04 -10.97 -8.38
CA ARG A 190 -4.41 -9.64 -8.30
C ARG A 190 -2.89 -9.67 -8.48
N SER A 191 -2.31 -10.82 -8.80
CA SER A 191 -0.90 -10.99 -9.12
C SER A 191 -0.74 -11.25 -10.62
N PHE A 192 0.16 -10.50 -11.27
CA PHE A 192 0.39 -10.52 -12.71
C PHE A 192 1.87 -10.76 -12.99
N ALA A 193 2.16 -11.52 -14.03
CA ALA A 193 3.52 -11.70 -14.50
C ALA A 193 3.58 -11.98 -16.00
N ARG A 194 4.73 -11.67 -16.58
CA ARG A 194 5.23 -12.24 -17.83
C ARG A 194 6.22 -13.33 -17.50
N VAL A 195 6.05 -14.49 -18.10
CA VAL A 195 6.91 -15.67 -17.92
C VAL A 195 7.58 -16.00 -19.23
N GLU A 196 8.90 -16.17 -19.22
CA GLU A 196 9.72 -16.64 -20.34
C GLU A 196 10.58 -17.80 -19.85
N ASP A 197 10.66 -18.87 -20.60
CA ASP A 197 11.48 -20.06 -20.31
C ASP A 197 11.33 -20.61 -18.88
N GLY A 198 10.12 -20.50 -18.32
CA GLY A 198 9.83 -20.95 -16.96
C GLY A 198 10.22 -19.97 -15.85
N GLU A 199 10.67 -18.78 -16.18
CA GLU A 199 11.07 -17.74 -15.24
C GLU A 199 10.20 -16.48 -15.34
N VAL A 200 10.00 -15.78 -14.23
CA VAL A 200 9.25 -14.51 -14.19
C VAL A 200 10.19 -13.38 -14.58
N VAL A 201 9.96 -12.76 -15.74
CA VAL A 201 10.75 -11.64 -16.25
C VAL A 201 10.15 -10.27 -15.91
N PHE A 202 8.83 -10.21 -15.69
CA PHE A 202 8.12 -9.04 -15.19
C PHE A 202 7.02 -9.48 -14.21
N LYS A 203 6.82 -8.72 -13.15
CA LYS A 203 5.65 -8.88 -12.27
C LYS A 203 5.13 -7.53 -11.78
N ALA A 204 3.84 -7.51 -11.44
CA ALA A 204 3.20 -6.45 -10.68
C ALA A 204 1.96 -6.99 -9.97
N GLU A 205 1.47 -6.26 -8.96
CA GLU A 205 0.34 -6.69 -8.14
C GLU A 205 -0.64 -5.52 -7.94
N ILE A 206 -1.93 -5.84 -7.84
CA ILE A 206 -2.93 -4.91 -7.30
C ILE A 206 -3.03 -5.20 -5.80
N GLY A 207 -2.26 -4.45 -5.01
CA GLY A 207 -2.11 -4.67 -3.57
C GLY A 207 -3.30 -4.25 -2.74
N ALA A 208 -4.02 -3.22 -3.17
CA ALA A 208 -5.25 -2.75 -2.56
C ALA A 208 -6.29 -2.45 -3.65
N ALA A 209 -7.56 -2.73 -3.35
CA ALA A 209 -8.65 -2.51 -4.29
C ALA A 209 -9.95 -2.16 -3.55
N THR A 210 -10.60 -1.09 -4.02
CA THR A 210 -11.93 -0.64 -3.63
C THR A 210 -12.75 -0.36 -4.88
N ALA A 211 -14.03 -0.03 -4.75
CA ALA A 211 -14.85 0.40 -5.88
C ALA A 211 -14.40 1.75 -6.48
N HIS A 212 -13.64 2.56 -5.75
CA HIS A 212 -13.25 3.92 -6.15
C HIS A 212 -11.81 4.00 -6.68
N ALA A 213 -10.90 3.24 -6.09
CA ALA A 213 -9.49 3.24 -6.47
C ALA A 213 -8.83 1.89 -6.19
N CYS A 214 -7.81 1.56 -6.98
CA CYS A 214 -6.91 0.47 -6.66
C CYS A 214 -5.45 0.93 -6.69
N GLN A 215 -4.58 0.18 -6.02
CA GLN A 215 -3.18 0.52 -5.90
C GLN A 215 -2.30 -0.61 -6.42
N ILE A 216 -1.48 -0.30 -7.43
CA ILE A 216 -0.45 -1.19 -7.95
C ILE A 216 0.77 -1.12 -7.04
N GLN A 217 1.36 -2.25 -6.78
CA GLN A 217 2.59 -2.41 -6.01
C GLN A 217 3.47 -3.50 -6.61
N GLY A 218 4.71 -3.62 -6.13
CA GLY A 218 5.61 -4.72 -6.46
C GLY A 218 5.91 -4.84 -7.95
N VAL A 219 5.99 -3.71 -8.67
CA VAL A 219 6.41 -3.66 -10.06
C VAL A 219 7.90 -3.99 -10.13
N TRP A 220 8.23 -5.08 -10.79
CA TRP A 220 9.60 -5.56 -10.87
C TRP A 220 9.89 -6.18 -12.24
N VAL A 221 11.11 -5.98 -12.70
CA VAL A 221 11.67 -6.61 -13.92
C VAL A 221 12.93 -7.34 -13.51
N ALA A 222 13.08 -8.57 -13.94
CA ALA A 222 14.28 -9.36 -13.70
C ALA A 222 15.53 -8.59 -14.21
N PRO A 223 16.61 -8.53 -13.43
CA PRO A 223 17.77 -7.67 -13.73
C PRO A 223 18.29 -7.80 -15.17
N GLU A 224 18.40 -9.01 -15.68
CA GLU A 224 18.90 -9.35 -17.04
C GLU A 224 17.92 -8.92 -18.15
N HIS A 225 16.68 -8.60 -17.81
CA HIS A 225 15.63 -8.15 -18.74
C HIS A 225 15.35 -6.64 -18.67
N ARG A 226 16.07 -5.90 -17.83
CA ARG A 226 15.93 -4.43 -17.69
C ARG A 226 16.39 -3.68 -18.94
N GLY A 227 15.93 -2.44 -19.09
CA GLY A 227 16.28 -1.60 -20.24
C GLY A 227 15.57 -1.97 -21.54
N ARG A 228 14.66 -2.95 -21.55
CA ARG A 228 13.92 -3.42 -22.73
C ARG A 228 12.47 -2.93 -22.80
N GLY A 229 12.08 -1.96 -21.96
CA GLY A 229 10.72 -1.42 -21.93
C GLY A 229 9.66 -2.31 -21.21
N LEU A 230 10.05 -3.46 -20.64
CA LEU A 230 9.11 -4.41 -20.03
C LEU A 230 8.33 -3.84 -18.85
N SER A 231 8.89 -2.89 -18.11
CA SER A 231 8.16 -2.23 -17.01
C SER A 231 6.99 -1.38 -17.53
N GLU A 232 7.14 -0.76 -18.69
CA GLU A 232 6.11 0.10 -19.30
C GLU A 232 5.00 -0.72 -19.94
N THR A 233 5.37 -1.64 -20.83
CA THR A 233 4.40 -2.50 -21.54
C THR A 233 3.70 -3.46 -20.60
N GLY A 234 4.43 -4.01 -19.61
CA GLY A 234 3.88 -4.86 -18.58
C GLY A 234 2.92 -4.12 -17.65
N LEU A 235 3.31 -2.90 -17.21
CA LEU A 235 2.43 -2.08 -16.39
C LEU A 235 1.18 -1.63 -17.16
N ALA A 236 1.29 -1.32 -18.46
CA ALA A 236 0.14 -1.02 -19.31
C ALA A 236 -0.84 -2.19 -19.39
N ALA A 237 -0.35 -3.44 -19.43
CA ALA A 237 -1.21 -4.63 -19.40
C ALA A 237 -1.96 -4.78 -18.06
N VAL A 238 -1.28 -4.55 -16.93
CA VAL A 238 -1.91 -4.56 -15.61
C VAL A 238 -2.91 -3.41 -15.47
N LEU A 239 -2.56 -2.22 -15.96
CA LEU A 239 -3.44 -1.04 -15.97
C LEU A 239 -4.73 -1.29 -16.76
N ARG A 240 -4.63 -1.93 -17.94
CA ARG A 240 -5.79 -2.32 -18.74
C ARG A 240 -6.76 -3.20 -17.95
N TYR A 241 -6.23 -4.18 -17.22
CA TYR A 241 -7.05 -5.02 -16.35
C TYR A 241 -7.65 -4.20 -15.20
N ALA A 242 -6.84 -3.41 -14.51
CA ALA A 242 -7.25 -2.64 -13.36
C ALA A 242 -8.40 -1.67 -13.66
N LEU A 243 -8.29 -0.91 -14.76
CA LEU A 243 -9.31 0.05 -15.19
C LEU A 243 -10.61 -0.60 -15.67
N ARG A 244 -10.52 -1.79 -16.26
CA ARG A 244 -11.71 -2.49 -16.76
C ARG A 244 -12.45 -3.28 -15.69
N GLU A 245 -11.72 -3.90 -14.76
CA GLU A 245 -12.26 -4.95 -13.89
C GLU A 245 -12.23 -4.60 -12.40
N VAL A 246 -11.48 -3.55 -11.99
CA VAL A 246 -11.24 -3.31 -10.57
C VAL A 246 -11.74 -1.94 -10.12
N ALA A 247 -11.21 -0.85 -10.67
CA ALA A 247 -11.56 0.51 -10.23
C ALA A 247 -11.29 1.57 -11.31
N PRO A 248 -12.03 2.69 -11.30
CA PRO A 248 -11.86 3.77 -12.27
C PRO A 248 -10.57 4.58 -12.08
N VAL A 249 -9.94 4.50 -10.90
CA VAL A 249 -8.68 5.19 -10.59
C VAL A 249 -7.64 4.16 -10.18
N VAL A 250 -6.50 4.19 -10.86
CA VAL A 250 -5.34 3.35 -10.53
C VAL A 250 -4.23 4.21 -9.96
N SER A 251 -3.70 3.84 -8.81
CA SER A 251 -2.64 4.53 -8.11
C SER A 251 -1.42 3.65 -7.89
N LEU A 252 -0.31 4.29 -7.60
CA LEU A 252 0.91 3.70 -7.04
C LEU A 252 1.68 4.79 -6.30
N TYR A 253 2.61 4.41 -5.44
CA TYR A 253 3.62 5.34 -4.94
C TYR A 253 5.01 4.72 -5.11
N VAL A 254 6.01 5.57 -5.21
CA VAL A 254 7.37 5.18 -5.59
C VAL A 254 8.39 6.01 -4.83
N ASN A 255 9.56 5.43 -4.51
CA ASN A 255 10.64 6.18 -3.88
C ASN A 255 11.08 7.35 -4.76
N ASP A 256 11.24 8.54 -4.18
CA ASP A 256 11.59 9.76 -4.93
C ASP A 256 12.91 9.64 -5.68
N PHE A 257 13.86 8.92 -5.12
CA PHE A 257 15.16 8.64 -5.74
C PHE A 257 15.08 7.63 -6.90
N ASN A 258 14.00 6.86 -7.04
CA ASN A 258 13.82 5.92 -8.15
C ASN A 258 13.36 6.64 -9.42
N THR A 259 14.25 7.44 -10.00
CA THR A 259 13.96 8.26 -11.18
C THR A 259 13.59 7.44 -12.40
N VAL A 260 14.15 6.23 -12.54
CA VAL A 260 13.87 5.29 -13.64
C VAL A 260 12.41 4.83 -13.59
N ALA A 261 11.96 4.34 -12.45
CA ALA A 261 10.57 3.91 -12.29
C ALA A 261 9.59 5.09 -12.46
N ARG A 262 9.89 6.26 -11.89
CA ARG A 262 9.09 7.47 -12.05
C ARG A 262 8.94 7.89 -13.52
N ALA A 263 10.01 7.80 -14.30
CA ALA A 263 9.96 8.08 -15.73
C ALA A 263 9.09 7.06 -16.47
N ALA A 264 9.23 5.77 -16.19
CA ALA A 264 8.38 4.72 -16.77
C ALA A 264 6.90 4.94 -16.43
N TYR A 265 6.56 5.26 -15.17
CA TYR A 265 5.18 5.51 -14.75
C TYR A 265 4.55 6.72 -15.46
N ARG A 266 5.33 7.80 -15.67
CA ARG A 266 4.84 8.96 -16.46
C ARG A 266 4.56 8.58 -17.90
N ARG A 267 5.39 7.76 -18.54
CA ARG A 267 5.15 7.27 -19.91
C ARG A 267 3.90 6.40 -20.01
N VAL A 268 3.57 5.67 -18.95
CA VAL A 268 2.31 4.90 -18.87
C VAL A 268 1.11 5.77 -18.48
N GLY A 269 1.27 7.08 -18.33
CA GLY A 269 0.19 8.03 -18.12
C GLY A 269 -0.10 8.36 -16.66
N PHE A 270 0.73 7.90 -15.71
CA PHE A 270 0.59 8.30 -14.30
C PHE A 270 1.06 9.75 -14.08
N ARG A 271 0.28 10.49 -13.31
CA ARG A 271 0.62 11.85 -12.86
C ARG A 271 0.70 11.91 -11.34
N GLU A 272 1.58 12.73 -10.81
CA GLU A 272 1.72 12.95 -9.37
C GLU A 272 0.53 13.76 -8.84
N VAL A 273 -0.04 13.32 -7.72
CA VAL A 273 -1.18 13.97 -7.05
C VAL A 273 -0.92 14.27 -5.57
N GLY A 274 0.19 13.79 -5.02
CA GLY A 274 0.57 13.98 -3.64
C GLY A 274 1.85 13.20 -3.32
N ALA A 275 2.14 13.04 -2.06
CA ALA A 275 3.27 12.25 -1.60
C ALA A 275 2.91 11.43 -0.37
N PHE A 276 3.49 10.24 -0.28
CA PHE A 276 3.55 9.40 0.90
C PHE A 276 4.91 9.52 1.58
N MET A 277 4.96 9.09 2.81
CA MET A 277 6.18 8.85 3.58
C MET A 277 6.12 7.46 4.17
N SER A 278 7.29 6.80 4.27
CA SER A 278 7.43 5.54 5.00
C SER A 278 8.58 5.62 6.00
N VAL A 279 8.34 5.08 7.17
CA VAL A 279 9.36 4.85 8.21
C VAL A 279 9.44 3.36 8.43
N LEU A 280 10.61 2.75 8.20
CA LEU A 280 10.84 1.31 8.27
C LEU A 280 11.67 0.96 9.52
N PHE A 281 11.28 -0.10 10.20
CA PHE A 281 11.94 -0.58 11.42
C PHE A 281 12.71 -1.87 11.23
#